data_8a80fad4f434d3c0192522b0d3c08ded
#
_entry.id   8a80fad4f434d3c0192522b0d3c08ded
#
_cell.length_a   1.000
_cell.length_b   1.000
_cell.length_c   1.000
_cell.angle_alpha   90.00
_cell.angle_beta   90.00
_cell.angle_gamma   90.00
#
_symmetry.space_group_name_H-M   'P 1'
#
loop_
_entity.id
_entity.type
_entity.pdbx_description
1 polymer ?
#
loop_
_entity_poly.entity_id
_entity_poly.type
_entity_poly.pdbx_seq_one_letter_code
_entity_poly.pdbx_strand_id
1 'polypeptide(L)'
;MMKALGTALVSCALVATAAAASDKGRNPEKVTKELAKYERTGKTKTCINVSRIRNTKVLDDYTIIFNGRNKTSYLVNLDNRCHGLGFEESIAYTVRAGSLCRSDIFSVINRGGGFIRSTCGLASFEEMKKLPKDQQKKQQAQSE
;
A
#
# COMPACT_ATOMS: atom_id res chain seq x y z
N MET A 1 -30.03 -65.04 8.78
CA MET A 1 -30.63 -63.82 9.32
C MET A 1 -29.56 -62.98 10.00
N MET A 2 -29.01 -62.02 9.27
CA MET A 2 -28.10 -61.04 9.88
C MET A 2 -28.38 -59.68 9.26
N LYS A 3 -28.91 -58.76 10.08
CA LYS A 3 -29.23 -57.41 9.71
C LYS A 3 -27.94 -56.59 9.81
N ALA A 4 -27.47 -56.01 8.68
CA ALA A 4 -26.39 -55.02 8.68
C ALA A 4 -26.99 -53.64 8.93
N LEU A 5 -26.60 -52.99 10.04
CA LEU A 5 -26.88 -51.60 10.33
C LEU A 5 -25.84 -50.74 9.57
N GLY A 6 -26.30 -49.96 8.61
CA GLY A 6 -25.49 -48.95 7.94
C GLY A 6 -25.41 -47.70 8.80
N THR A 7 -24.22 -47.36 9.23
CA THR A 7 -23.92 -46.11 9.96
C THR A 7 -23.64 -45.02 8.93
N ALA A 8 -24.57 -44.08 8.76
CA ALA A 8 -24.37 -42.90 7.92
C ALA A 8 -23.51 -41.88 8.67
N LEU A 9 -22.27 -41.67 8.21
CA LEU A 9 -21.40 -40.58 8.68
C LEU A 9 -21.82 -39.28 7.99
N VAL A 10 -22.48 -38.41 8.74
CA VAL A 10 -22.77 -37.03 8.33
C VAL A 10 -21.50 -36.24 8.47
N SER A 11 -20.82 -35.96 7.36
CA SER A 11 -19.64 -35.09 7.29
C SER A 11 -20.11 -33.63 7.34
N CYS A 12 -19.98 -33.02 8.49
CA CYS A 12 -20.27 -31.58 8.68
C CYS A 12 -19.10 -30.77 8.13
N ALA A 13 -19.21 -30.28 6.89
CA ALA A 13 -18.26 -29.37 6.30
C ALA A 13 -18.41 -27.99 6.95
N LEU A 14 -17.49 -27.66 7.85
CA LEU A 14 -17.33 -26.30 8.40
C LEU A 14 -16.82 -25.38 7.28
N VAL A 15 -17.73 -24.67 6.63
CA VAL A 15 -17.38 -23.55 5.75
C VAL A 15 -16.93 -22.38 6.65
N ALA A 16 -15.64 -22.24 6.82
CA ALA A 16 -15.06 -21.07 7.46
C ALA A 16 -15.23 -19.87 6.50
N THR A 17 -16.30 -19.11 6.66
CA THR A 17 -16.43 -17.79 6.04
C THR A 17 -15.42 -16.87 6.72
N ALA A 18 -14.28 -16.65 6.05
CA ALA A 18 -13.36 -15.59 6.42
C ALA A 18 -14.10 -14.25 6.23
N ALA A 19 -14.57 -13.68 7.33
CA ALA A 19 -15.06 -12.32 7.37
C ALA A 19 -13.88 -11.41 7.00
N ALA A 20 -13.87 -10.92 5.77
CA ALA A 20 -12.97 -9.84 5.35
C ALA A 20 -13.34 -8.63 6.19
N ALA A 21 -12.56 -8.37 7.25
CA ALA A 21 -12.64 -7.12 7.98
C ALA A 21 -12.35 -6.00 6.97
N SER A 22 -13.39 -5.27 6.61
CA SER A 22 -13.28 -4.06 5.77
C SER A 22 -12.49 -3.03 6.57
N ASP A 23 -11.17 -3.02 6.41
CA ASP A 23 -10.30 -2.07 7.07
C ASP A 23 -10.56 -0.69 6.44
N LYS A 24 -11.31 0.10 7.20
CA LYS A 24 -11.81 1.41 6.77
C LYS A 24 -10.62 2.28 6.35
N GLY A 25 -10.61 2.72 5.07
CA GLY A 25 -9.54 3.53 4.51
C GLY A 25 -8.51 2.77 3.69
N ARG A 26 -8.57 1.43 3.63
CA ARG A 26 -7.79 0.63 2.67
C ARG A 26 -8.51 0.53 1.33
N ASN A 27 -7.73 0.58 0.26
CA ASN A 27 -8.21 0.32 -1.10
C ASN A 27 -7.32 -0.76 -1.74
N PRO A 28 -7.56 -2.04 -1.41
CA PRO A 28 -6.70 -3.15 -1.84
C PRO A 28 -6.64 -3.28 -3.37
N GLU A 29 -7.73 -2.99 -4.06
CA GLU A 29 -7.77 -3.03 -5.53
C GLU A 29 -6.85 -1.98 -6.14
N LYS A 30 -6.95 -0.72 -5.72
CA LYS A 30 -6.09 0.38 -6.18
C LYS A 30 -4.62 0.08 -5.86
N VAL A 31 -4.33 -0.42 -4.66
CA VAL A 31 -2.98 -0.77 -4.23
C VAL A 31 -2.41 -1.89 -5.09
N THR A 32 -3.12 -3.01 -5.26
CA THR A 32 -2.67 -4.16 -6.07
C THR A 32 -2.43 -3.76 -7.52
N LYS A 33 -3.36 -3.04 -8.13
CA LYS A 33 -3.26 -2.56 -9.51
C LYS A 33 -2.07 -1.61 -9.71
N GLU A 34 -1.78 -0.76 -8.74
CA GLU A 34 -0.63 0.14 -8.85
C GLU A 34 0.69 -0.59 -8.60
N LEU A 35 0.76 -1.46 -7.59
CA LEU A 35 1.97 -2.21 -7.25
C LEU A 35 2.38 -3.21 -8.35
N ALA A 36 1.45 -3.71 -9.15
CA ALA A 36 1.74 -4.53 -10.32
C ALA A 36 2.66 -3.84 -11.36
N LYS A 37 2.84 -2.53 -11.27
CA LYS A 37 3.76 -1.77 -12.13
C LYS A 37 5.20 -1.73 -11.63
N TYR A 38 5.46 -2.37 -10.49
CA TYR A 38 6.76 -2.33 -9.82
C TYR A 38 7.22 -3.74 -9.45
N GLU A 39 8.52 -3.94 -9.47
CA GLU A 39 9.21 -5.10 -8.92
C GLU A 39 9.76 -4.75 -7.54
N ARG A 40 9.47 -5.55 -6.53
CA ARG A 40 10.01 -5.39 -5.18
C ARG A 40 11.45 -5.90 -5.14
N THR A 41 12.37 -5.10 -4.61
CA THR A 41 13.79 -5.49 -4.49
C THR A 41 14.10 -6.23 -3.20
N GLY A 42 13.16 -6.24 -2.25
CA GLY A 42 13.36 -6.77 -0.90
C GLY A 42 14.24 -5.90 0.01
N LYS A 43 14.69 -4.74 -0.49
CA LYS A 43 15.52 -3.81 0.28
C LYS A 43 14.65 -2.79 1.00
N THR A 44 14.91 -2.59 2.28
CA THR A 44 14.25 -1.58 3.10
C THR A 44 15.25 -0.52 3.52
N LYS A 45 14.84 0.74 3.49
CA LYS A 45 15.65 1.89 3.91
C LYS A 45 14.95 2.65 5.02
N THR A 46 15.74 3.17 5.94
CA THR A 46 15.26 4.05 7.01
C THR A 46 15.07 5.47 6.50
N CYS A 47 15.92 5.93 5.61
CA CYS A 47 15.88 7.27 5.02
C CYS A 47 16.06 7.22 3.51
N ILE A 48 15.43 8.16 2.80
CA ILE A 48 15.59 8.38 1.36
C ILE A 48 16.00 9.83 1.07
N ASN A 49 16.78 10.03 0.01
CA ASN A 49 17.17 11.36 -0.42
C ASN A 49 16.06 12.00 -1.25
N VAL A 50 15.54 13.14 -0.79
CA VAL A 50 14.39 13.81 -1.42
C VAL A 50 14.72 14.39 -2.79
N SER A 51 15.98 14.79 -3.06
CA SER A 51 16.39 15.31 -4.37
C SER A 51 16.22 14.28 -5.48
N ARG A 52 16.15 12.98 -5.15
CA ARG A 52 15.91 11.89 -6.08
C ARG A 52 14.44 11.58 -6.31
N ILE A 53 13.54 12.16 -5.50
CA ILE A 53 12.10 11.96 -5.64
C ILE A 53 11.55 12.91 -6.71
N ARG A 54 10.73 12.41 -7.59
CA ARG A 54 10.05 13.17 -8.64
C ARG A 54 8.65 13.57 -8.25
N ASN A 55 7.90 12.61 -7.71
CA ASN A 55 6.53 12.81 -7.25
C ASN A 55 6.16 11.79 -6.19
N THR A 56 5.12 12.10 -5.46
CA THR A 56 4.50 11.22 -4.47
C THR A 56 3.13 10.79 -4.98
N LYS A 57 2.78 9.53 -4.79
CA LYS A 57 1.47 8.98 -5.13
C LYS A 57 0.87 8.31 -3.90
N VAL A 58 -0.28 8.79 -3.49
CA VAL A 58 -1.07 8.19 -2.42
C VAL A 58 -2.03 7.17 -3.01
N LEU A 59 -2.10 5.99 -2.43
CA LEU A 59 -2.99 4.93 -2.88
C LEU A 59 -4.25 4.83 -2.01
N ASP A 60 -4.06 4.88 -0.70
CA ASP A 60 -5.12 4.85 0.30
C ASP A 60 -4.67 5.51 1.61
N ASP A 61 -5.42 5.34 2.72
CA ASP A 61 -5.11 5.93 4.02
C ASP A 61 -3.86 5.30 4.71
N TYR A 62 -3.23 4.29 4.10
CA TYR A 62 -2.07 3.57 4.65
C TYR A 62 -0.87 3.51 3.71
N THR A 63 -1.07 3.78 2.40
CA THR A 63 -0.08 3.42 1.40
C THR A 63 0.33 4.61 0.54
N ILE A 64 1.64 4.90 0.55
CA ILE A 64 2.25 5.98 -0.21
C ILE A 64 3.38 5.41 -1.08
N ILE A 65 3.49 5.86 -2.32
CA ILE A 65 4.64 5.59 -3.19
C ILE A 65 5.38 6.90 -3.46
N PHE A 66 6.66 6.93 -3.13
CA PHE A 66 7.58 7.98 -3.54
C PHE A 66 8.28 7.55 -4.82
N ASN A 67 7.87 8.10 -5.95
CA ASN A 67 8.46 7.80 -7.24
C ASN A 67 9.76 8.57 -7.42
N GLY A 68 10.85 7.84 -7.56
CA GLY A 68 12.16 8.40 -7.75
C GLY A 68 12.57 8.54 -9.21
N ARG A 69 13.74 9.13 -9.41
CA ARG A 69 14.45 9.14 -10.70
C ARG A 69 15.04 7.74 -10.96
N ASN A 70 15.46 7.47 -12.21
CA ASN A 70 16.12 6.22 -12.59
C ASN A 70 15.33 4.94 -12.28
N LYS A 71 13.99 4.99 -12.41
CA LYS A 71 13.07 3.86 -12.18
C LYS A 71 13.04 3.32 -10.74
N THR A 72 13.78 3.92 -9.81
CA THR A 72 13.72 3.55 -8.39
C THR A 72 12.55 4.28 -7.73
N SER A 73 11.74 3.54 -6.99
CA SER A 73 10.60 4.06 -6.22
C SER A 73 10.61 3.46 -4.82
N TYR A 74 9.92 4.07 -3.91
CA TYR A 74 9.85 3.63 -2.52
C TYR A 74 8.40 3.51 -2.09
N LEU A 75 8.02 2.33 -1.63
CA LEU A 75 6.73 2.06 -1.01
C LEU A 75 6.83 2.33 0.49
N VAL A 76 5.86 3.04 1.02
CA VAL A 76 5.67 3.24 2.45
C VAL A 76 4.30 2.73 2.82
N ASN A 77 4.26 1.72 3.70
CA ASN A 77 3.06 1.25 4.34
C ASN A 77 3.05 1.80 5.77
N LEU A 78 2.12 2.69 6.06
CA LEU A 78 1.99 3.34 7.36
C LEU A 78 1.56 2.31 8.41
N ASP A 79 2.14 2.40 9.61
CA ASP A 79 1.81 1.52 10.74
C ASP A 79 0.37 1.79 11.24
N ASN A 80 -0.10 3.03 11.09
CA ASN A 80 -1.44 3.45 11.50
C ASN A 80 -2.17 4.16 10.36
N ARG A 81 -3.50 4.12 10.41
CA ARG A 81 -4.35 4.83 9.46
C ARG A 81 -4.09 6.34 9.52
N CYS A 82 -3.81 6.93 8.37
CA CYS A 82 -3.73 8.37 8.21
C CYS A 82 -5.04 8.90 7.61
N HIS A 83 -5.91 9.45 8.46
CA HIS A 83 -7.26 9.85 8.07
C HIS A 83 -7.28 10.87 6.94
N GLY A 84 -8.04 10.56 5.89
CA GLY A 84 -8.23 11.41 4.74
C GLY A 84 -7.07 11.44 3.75
N LEU A 85 -5.99 10.68 4.00
CA LEU A 85 -4.85 10.61 3.11
C LEU A 85 -5.25 10.11 1.72
N GLY A 86 -6.00 9.00 1.65
CA GLY A 86 -6.48 8.43 0.40
C GLY A 86 -7.49 9.28 -0.34
N PHE A 87 -8.19 10.18 0.36
CA PHE A 87 -9.14 11.11 -0.24
C PHE A 87 -8.46 12.38 -0.77
N GLU A 88 -7.63 13.01 0.05
CA GLU A 88 -6.95 14.26 -0.34
C GLU A 88 -5.78 13.99 -1.30
N GLU A 89 -5.12 12.84 -1.21
CA GLU A 89 -3.94 12.45 -2.01
C GLU A 89 -2.84 13.54 -2.05
N SER A 90 -2.88 14.48 -1.12
CA SER A 90 -1.98 15.62 -1.03
C SER A 90 -1.30 15.64 0.32
N ILE A 91 0.04 15.65 0.31
CA ILE A 91 0.85 15.66 1.53
C ILE A 91 1.90 16.77 1.48
N ALA A 92 2.21 17.33 2.66
CA ALA A 92 3.34 18.21 2.88
C ALA A 92 4.23 17.61 3.98
N TYR A 93 5.53 17.71 3.81
CA TYR A 93 6.52 17.25 4.78
C TYR A 93 7.71 18.19 4.82
N THR A 94 8.35 18.25 5.99
CA THR A 94 9.57 19.02 6.17
C THR A 94 10.78 18.12 5.92
N VAL A 95 11.72 18.60 5.13
CA VAL A 95 12.96 17.87 4.80
C VAL A 95 14.08 18.36 5.70
N ARG A 96 14.78 17.44 6.36
CA ARG A 96 15.97 17.72 7.14
C ARG A 96 17.20 17.18 6.44
N ALA A 97 18.21 18.02 6.24
CA ALA A 97 19.45 17.65 5.58
C ALA A 97 19.27 16.90 4.24
N GLY A 98 18.25 17.25 3.45
CA GLY A 98 17.98 16.63 2.14
C GLY A 98 17.40 15.22 2.20
N SER A 99 17.09 14.70 3.38
CA SER A 99 16.56 13.35 3.57
C SER A 99 15.18 13.36 4.21
N LEU A 100 14.42 12.33 3.91
CA LEU A 100 13.14 12.01 4.52
C LEU A 100 13.28 10.62 5.15
N CYS A 101 13.02 10.52 6.45
CA CYS A 101 13.31 9.32 7.23
C CYS A 101 12.05 8.70 7.84
N ARG A 102 12.17 7.45 8.27
CA ARG A 102 11.18 6.78 9.11
C ARG A 102 10.93 7.63 10.36
N SER A 103 9.68 7.73 10.75
CA SER A 103 9.19 8.55 11.86
C SER A 103 9.19 10.07 11.60
N ASP A 104 9.66 10.53 10.45
CA ASP A 104 9.40 11.92 10.04
C ASP A 104 7.89 12.13 9.88
N ILE A 105 7.46 13.32 10.25
CA ILE A 105 6.04 13.67 10.24
C ILE A 105 5.67 14.33 8.92
N PHE A 106 4.55 13.93 8.36
CA PHE A 106 3.93 14.60 7.23
C PHE A 106 2.49 15.02 7.57
N SER A 107 2.02 16.03 6.89
CA SER A 107 0.65 16.54 7.01
C SER A 107 -0.14 16.25 5.75
N VAL A 108 -1.38 15.79 5.92
CA VAL A 108 -2.36 15.68 4.83
C VAL A 108 -2.98 17.05 4.61
N ILE A 109 -2.89 17.54 3.38
CA ILE A 109 -3.38 18.87 3.01
C ILE A 109 -4.71 18.73 2.28
N ASN A 110 -5.70 19.46 2.76
CA ASN A 110 -6.99 19.56 2.08
C ASN A 110 -6.84 20.34 0.77
N ARG A 111 -7.27 19.74 -0.34
CA ARG A 111 -7.16 20.34 -1.68
C ARG A 111 -8.01 21.59 -1.87
N GLY A 112 -9.14 21.69 -1.15
CA GLY A 112 -10.07 22.78 -1.31
C GLY A 112 -9.70 24.07 -0.59
N GLY A 113 -8.84 24.00 0.46
CA GLY A 113 -8.55 25.17 1.29
C GLY A 113 -7.12 25.25 1.81
N GLY A 114 -6.28 24.27 1.50
CA GLY A 114 -4.87 24.24 1.97
C GLY A 114 -4.70 23.96 3.47
N PHE A 115 -5.77 23.61 4.17
CA PHE A 115 -5.72 23.33 5.61
C PHE A 115 -5.12 21.95 5.88
N ILE A 116 -4.44 21.82 7.01
CA ILE A 116 -3.98 20.52 7.53
C ILE A 116 -5.21 19.74 8.01
N ARG A 117 -5.43 18.56 7.40
CA ARG A 117 -6.51 17.64 7.77
C ARG A 117 -6.09 16.65 8.85
N SER A 118 -4.90 16.10 8.72
CA SER A 118 -4.31 15.17 9.67
C SER A 118 -2.79 15.21 9.58
N THR A 119 -2.14 14.71 10.63
CA THR A 119 -0.68 14.62 10.70
C THR A 119 -0.31 13.20 11.07
N CYS A 120 0.63 12.60 10.33
CA CYS A 120 0.98 11.19 10.45
C CYS A 120 2.50 10.99 10.36
N GLY A 121 2.98 9.90 10.94
CA GLY A 121 4.39 9.51 10.85
C GLY A 121 4.65 8.59 9.67
N LEU A 122 5.80 8.73 9.04
CA LEU A 122 6.27 7.83 8.01
C LEU A 122 6.77 6.51 8.60
N ALA A 123 6.54 5.42 7.89
CA ALA A 123 7.15 4.12 8.14
C ALA A 123 8.42 3.94 7.29
N SER A 124 8.98 2.74 7.30
CA SER A 124 10.17 2.39 6.50
C SER A 124 9.86 2.43 5.00
N PHE A 125 10.89 2.68 4.21
CA PHE A 125 10.83 2.77 2.76
C PHE A 125 11.25 1.45 2.12
N GLU A 126 10.34 0.73 1.51
CA GLU A 126 10.65 -0.46 0.72
C GLU A 126 11.03 -0.05 -0.70
N GLU A 127 12.24 -0.41 -1.13
CA GLU A 127 12.73 -0.08 -2.46
C GLU A 127 12.08 -0.95 -3.53
N MET A 128 11.59 -0.30 -4.56
CA MET A 128 10.97 -0.93 -5.73
C MET A 128 11.59 -0.40 -7.02
N LYS A 129 11.55 -1.19 -8.07
CA LYS A 129 11.91 -0.78 -9.43
C LYS A 129 10.66 -0.71 -10.29
N LYS A 130 10.48 0.41 -10.98
CA LYS A 130 9.38 0.54 -11.93
C LYS A 130 9.65 -0.31 -13.16
N LEU A 131 8.71 -1.19 -13.49
CA LEU A 131 8.79 -2.07 -14.66
C LEU A 131 8.67 -1.29 -15.97
N PRO A 132 9.27 -1.78 -17.07
CA PRO A 132 9.01 -1.28 -18.41
C PRO A 132 7.53 -1.41 -18.77
N LYS A 133 7.02 -0.51 -19.63
CA LYS A 133 5.59 -0.47 -19.99
C LYS A 133 5.05 -1.79 -20.55
N ASP A 134 5.90 -2.53 -21.26
CA ASP A 134 5.52 -3.80 -21.89
C ASP A 134 5.26 -4.89 -20.83
N GLN A 135 6.08 -4.93 -19.78
CA GLN A 135 5.89 -5.86 -18.65
C GLN A 135 4.70 -5.46 -17.76
N GLN A 136 4.46 -4.15 -17.58
CA GLN A 136 3.28 -3.67 -16.85
C GLN A 136 1.98 -4.15 -17.48
N LYS A 137 1.87 -4.10 -18.82
CA LYS A 137 0.69 -4.58 -19.56
C LYS A 137 0.46 -6.08 -19.37
N LYS A 138 1.53 -6.90 -19.38
CA LYS A 138 1.44 -8.35 -19.18
C LYS A 138 0.94 -8.71 -17.77
N GLN A 139 1.42 -8.02 -16.74
CA GLN A 139 0.98 -8.27 -15.36
C GLN A 139 -0.46 -7.84 -15.12
N GLN A 140 -0.92 -6.75 -15.73
CA GLN A 140 -2.31 -6.31 -15.63
C GLN A 140 -3.28 -7.30 -16.30
N ALA A 141 -2.91 -7.90 -17.41
CA ALA A 141 -3.73 -8.91 -18.11
C ALA A 141 -3.83 -10.25 -17.36
N GLN A 142 -2.94 -10.53 -16.41
CA GLN A 142 -2.95 -11.75 -15.60
C GLN A 142 -3.73 -11.58 -14.28
N SER A 143 -4.10 -10.37 -13.92
CA SER A 143 -4.82 -10.05 -12.69
C SER A 143 -6.33 -9.80 -12.88
N GLU A 144 -6.84 -9.92 -14.11
CA GLU A 144 -8.26 -9.93 -14.47
C GLU A 144 -8.76 -11.37 -14.64
#